data_c2b145e9a835c542b0a4a3934a2258a7
#
_entry.id   c2b145e9a835c542b0a4a3934a2258a7
#
_cell.length_a   1.000
_cell.length_b   1.000
_cell.length_c   1.000
_cell.angle_alpha   90.00
_cell.angle_beta   90.00
_cell.angle_gamma   90.00
#
_symmetry.space_group_name_H-M   'P 1'
#
loop_
_entity.id
_entity.type
_entity.pdbx_description
1 polymer ?
#
loop_
_entity_poly.entity_id
_entity_poly.type
_entity_poly.pdbx_seq_one_letter_code
_entity_poly.pdbx_strand_id
1 'polypeptide(L)'
;NFTVYAELEQTLAQLFGTEAALVFNSGYHANTGILPAVSDTQTLILADKLVHASLIDGIRLSSAKCIRYRHNDLKQLERLLAENHAAYRQVIVVTESIFSMDGDTADLKELVRLKQMYENVLLYVDEAHAFGARGEQGLGFAEETGCIREIDFLVGTFGKAAASTGAYIVCRRTIREYLVNRMRTLIFTTALPPVNIAWTLFIVRRLGGFRERRIHLENISNIL
;
A
#
# COMPACT_ATOMS: atom_id res chain seq x y z
N ASN A 1 -21.62 -8.80 -5.10
CA ASN A 1 -21.06 -8.25 -3.86
C ASN A 1 -22.18 -7.79 -2.91
N PHE A 2 -21.91 -7.87 -1.61
CA PHE A 2 -22.80 -7.32 -0.58
C PHE A 2 -22.65 -5.80 -0.51
N THR A 3 -23.72 -5.08 -0.19
CA THR A 3 -23.72 -3.61 -0.10
C THR A 3 -22.67 -3.08 0.89
N VAL A 4 -22.42 -3.83 1.98
CA VAL A 4 -21.43 -3.46 3.02
C VAL A 4 -19.99 -3.37 2.46
N TYR A 5 -19.66 -4.08 1.36
CA TYR A 5 -18.36 -3.91 0.67
C TYR A 5 -18.24 -2.53 0.03
N ALA A 6 -19.27 -2.14 -0.73
CA ALA A 6 -19.28 -0.83 -1.37
C ALA A 6 -19.22 0.30 -0.32
N GLU A 7 -19.89 0.11 0.82
CA GLU A 7 -19.88 1.06 1.93
C GLU A 7 -18.49 1.17 2.57
N LEU A 8 -17.79 0.05 2.79
CA LEU A 8 -16.42 0.05 3.31
C LEU A 8 -15.46 0.72 2.32
N GLU A 9 -15.51 0.36 1.03
CA GLU A 9 -14.67 0.96 -0.02
C GLU A 9 -14.90 2.47 -0.13
N GLN A 10 -16.16 2.91 -0.10
CA GLN A 10 -16.49 4.33 -0.11
C GLN A 10 -15.99 5.05 1.14
N THR A 11 -16.15 4.45 2.33
CA THR A 11 -15.66 5.01 3.60
C THR A 11 -14.13 5.16 3.57
N LEU A 12 -13.39 4.15 3.09
CA LEU A 12 -11.94 4.23 2.94
C LEU A 12 -11.53 5.34 1.97
N ALA A 13 -12.12 5.39 0.78
CA ALA A 13 -11.82 6.44 -0.20
C ALA A 13 -12.04 7.85 0.36
N GLN A 14 -13.13 8.06 1.11
CA GLN A 14 -13.43 9.33 1.76
C GLN A 14 -12.42 9.68 2.85
N LEU A 15 -12.08 8.73 3.73
CA LEU A 15 -11.13 8.97 4.83
C LEU A 15 -9.73 9.33 4.31
N PHE A 16 -9.25 8.61 3.29
CA PHE A 16 -7.96 8.87 2.68
C PHE A 16 -7.96 10.06 1.69
N GLY A 17 -9.13 10.60 1.35
CA GLY A 17 -9.25 11.67 0.36
C GLY A 17 -8.82 11.25 -1.04
N THR A 18 -9.02 9.96 -1.40
CA THR A 18 -8.69 9.37 -2.70
C THR A 18 -9.95 9.14 -3.54
N GLU A 19 -9.78 8.87 -4.84
CA GLU A 19 -10.92 8.69 -5.76
C GLU A 19 -11.65 7.36 -5.56
N ALA A 20 -10.93 6.32 -5.10
CA ALA A 20 -11.47 4.99 -4.95
C ALA A 20 -10.68 4.14 -3.95
N ALA A 21 -11.34 3.09 -3.45
CA ALA A 21 -10.72 2.02 -2.70
C ALA A 21 -11.21 0.66 -3.23
N LEU A 22 -10.46 -0.40 -2.92
CA LEU A 22 -10.83 -1.78 -3.21
C LEU A 22 -10.40 -2.66 -2.05
N VAL A 23 -11.26 -3.62 -1.65
CA VAL A 23 -11.05 -4.50 -0.50
C VAL A 23 -10.68 -5.90 -0.96
N PHE A 24 -9.72 -6.53 -0.25
CA PHE A 24 -9.19 -7.86 -0.53
C PHE A 24 -9.27 -8.76 0.70
N ASN A 25 -9.11 -10.06 0.50
CA ASN A 25 -9.17 -11.05 1.58
C ASN A 25 -7.99 -10.97 2.56
N SER A 26 -6.84 -10.48 2.14
CA SER A 26 -5.67 -10.27 2.99
C SER A 26 -4.64 -9.36 2.30
N GLY A 27 -3.67 -8.85 3.06
CA GLY A 27 -2.51 -8.13 2.50
C GLY A 27 -1.70 -8.99 1.52
N TYR A 28 -1.58 -10.29 1.81
CA TYR A 28 -0.92 -11.22 0.90
C TYR A 28 -1.63 -11.29 -0.46
N HIS A 29 -2.96 -11.44 -0.49
CA HIS A 29 -3.75 -11.41 -1.72
C HIS A 29 -3.65 -10.06 -2.46
N ALA A 30 -3.61 -8.95 -1.71
CA ALA A 30 -3.42 -7.63 -2.31
C ALA A 30 -2.08 -7.56 -3.05
N ASN A 31 -0.97 -7.82 -2.36
CA ASN A 31 0.37 -7.67 -2.92
C ASN A 31 0.66 -8.68 -4.05
N THR A 32 0.27 -9.95 -3.88
CA THR A 32 0.44 -11.00 -4.91
C THR A 32 -0.49 -10.84 -6.11
N GLY A 33 -1.50 -10.01 -6.00
CA GLY A 33 -2.45 -9.76 -7.08
C GLY A 33 -2.25 -8.44 -7.80
N ILE A 34 -1.98 -7.34 -7.08
CA ILE A 34 -1.85 -6.01 -7.67
C ILE A 34 -0.62 -5.95 -8.59
N LEU A 35 0.57 -6.32 -8.07
CA LEU A 35 1.82 -6.20 -8.82
C LEU A 35 1.77 -6.93 -10.17
N PRO A 36 1.37 -8.23 -10.26
CA PRO A 36 1.27 -8.90 -11.55
C PRO A 36 0.13 -8.36 -12.44
N ALA A 37 -0.93 -7.79 -11.85
CA ALA A 37 -2.01 -7.22 -12.64
C ALA A 37 -1.60 -5.93 -13.36
N VAL A 38 -0.77 -5.09 -12.72
CA VAL A 38 -0.38 -3.76 -13.24
C VAL A 38 0.97 -3.74 -13.95
N SER A 39 1.65 -4.89 -14.03
CA SER A 39 2.99 -5.02 -14.60
C SER A 39 3.02 -5.95 -15.81
N ASP A 40 3.93 -5.67 -16.74
CA ASP A 40 4.23 -6.51 -17.90
C ASP A 40 5.72 -6.47 -18.24
N THR A 41 6.11 -7.01 -19.39
CA THR A 41 7.51 -7.04 -19.87
C THR A 41 8.08 -5.64 -20.15
N GLN A 42 7.25 -4.62 -20.28
CA GLN A 42 7.63 -3.21 -20.46
C GLN A 42 7.66 -2.44 -19.14
N THR A 43 7.53 -3.15 -18.01
CA THR A 43 7.55 -2.59 -16.66
C THR A 43 8.87 -2.94 -15.98
N LEU A 44 9.50 -1.95 -15.33
CA LEU A 44 10.59 -2.17 -14.37
C LEU A 44 10.04 -2.01 -12.95
N ILE A 45 10.33 -2.95 -12.06
CA ILE A 45 10.05 -2.83 -10.63
C ILE A 45 11.37 -2.55 -9.91
N LEU A 46 11.42 -1.45 -9.17
CA LEU A 46 12.51 -1.12 -8.26
C LEU A 46 12.02 -1.34 -6.83
N ALA A 47 12.46 -2.43 -6.18
CA ALA A 47 11.97 -2.82 -4.87
C ALA A 47 13.05 -2.67 -3.79
N ASP A 48 12.68 -2.15 -2.63
CA ASP A 48 13.55 -2.20 -1.44
C ASP A 48 13.89 -3.65 -1.08
N LYS A 49 15.10 -3.89 -0.60
CA LYS A 49 15.56 -5.26 -0.26
C LYS A 49 14.80 -5.89 0.90
N LEU A 50 14.22 -5.10 1.80
CA LEU A 50 13.55 -5.59 3.00
C LEU A 50 12.01 -5.61 2.88
N VAL A 51 11.45 -5.36 1.69
CA VAL A 51 9.99 -5.48 1.50
C VAL A 51 9.48 -6.87 1.85
N HIS A 52 8.26 -6.91 2.39
CA HIS A 52 7.59 -8.12 2.85
C HIS A 52 7.55 -9.24 1.79
N ALA A 53 7.57 -10.49 2.25
CA ALA A 53 7.53 -11.67 1.38
C ALA A 53 6.40 -11.65 0.35
N SER A 54 5.22 -11.14 0.70
CA SER A 54 4.09 -11.02 -0.24
C SER A 54 4.37 -10.09 -1.42
N LEU A 55 5.15 -9.01 -1.22
CA LEU A 55 5.59 -8.14 -2.30
C LEU A 55 6.60 -8.86 -3.20
N ILE A 56 7.54 -9.60 -2.60
CA ILE A 56 8.50 -10.43 -3.35
C ILE A 56 7.75 -11.47 -4.21
N ASP A 57 6.76 -12.15 -3.65
CA ASP A 57 5.98 -13.16 -4.37
C ASP A 57 5.11 -12.51 -5.47
N GLY A 58 4.52 -11.34 -5.21
CA GLY A 58 3.83 -10.56 -6.22
C GLY A 58 4.74 -10.15 -7.39
N ILE A 59 5.98 -9.73 -7.09
CA ILE A 59 6.99 -9.42 -8.10
C ILE A 59 7.35 -10.67 -8.91
N ARG A 60 7.54 -11.81 -8.26
CA ARG A 60 7.85 -13.09 -8.94
C ARG A 60 6.73 -13.59 -9.84
N LEU A 61 5.48 -13.33 -9.48
CA LEU A 61 4.31 -13.67 -10.28
C LEU A 61 4.10 -12.72 -11.47
N SER A 62 4.77 -11.56 -11.48
CA SER A 62 4.73 -10.61 -12.59
C SER A 62 5.71 -11.02 -13.69
N SER A 63 5.49 -10.50 -14.91
CA SER A 63 6.45 -10.61 -16.02
C SER A 63 7.43 -9.42 -16.09
N ALA A 64 7.37 -8.51 -15.12
CA ALA A 64 8.23 -7.34 -15.06
C ALA A 64 9.67 -7.71 -14.66
N LYS A 65 10.63 -6.95 -15.20
CA LYS A 65 12.00 -7.00 -14.68
C LYS A 65 12.02 -6.35 -13.29
N CYS A 66 12.76 -6.95 -12.34
CA CYS A 66 12.94 -6.38 -11.01
C CYS A 66 14.41 -6.13 -10.71
N ILE A 67 14.70 -4.97 -10.14
CA ILE A 67 15.99 -4.63 -9.52
C ILE A 67 15.70 -4.29 -8.06
N ARG A 68 16.40 -4.97 -7.14
CA ARG A 68 16.28 -4.68 -5.71
C ARG A 68 17.39 -3.74 -5.28
N TYR A 69 17.02 -2.55 -4.79
CA TYR A 69 17.96 -1.60 -4.21
C TYR A 69 18.19 -1.88 -2.72
N ARG A 70 19.35 -1.43 -2.22
CA ARG A 70 19.70 -1.59 -0.79
C ARG A 70 18.68 -0.86 0.08
N HIS A 71 18.36 -1.47 1.20
CA HIS A 71 17.38 -0.96 2.13
C HIS A 71 17.59 0.52 2.47
N ASN A 72 16.54 1.31 2.26
CA ASN A 72 16.50 2.76 2.45
C ASN A 72 17.63 3.56 1.73
N ASP A 73 18.32 2.97 0.73
CA ASP A 73 19.33 3.66 -0.05
C ASP A 73 18.71 4.46 -1.21
N LEU A 74 18.18 5.63 -0.88
CA LEU A 74 17.52 6.51 -1.85
C LEU A 74 18.49 7.07 -2.89
N LYS A 75 19.80 7.18 -2.57
CA LYS A 75 20.81 7.57 -3.56
C LYS A 75 21.00 6.49 -4.62
N GLN A 76 20.97 5.20 -4.21
CA GLN A 76 20.99 4.10 -5.17
C GLN A 76 19.72 4.08 -6.01
N LEU A 77 18.55 4.30 -5.38
CA LEU A 77 17.26 4.38 -6.08
C LEU A 77 17.26 5.49 -7.13
N GLU A 78 17.70 6.70 -6.78
CA GLU A 78 17.79 7.84 -7.69
C GLU A 78 18.66 7.53 -8.91
N ARG A 79 19.84 6.91 -8.69
CA ARG A 79 20.70 6.45 -9.79
C ARG A 79 20.00 5.42 -10.67
N LEU A 80 19.34 4.41 -10.08
CA LEU A 80 18.63 3.38 -10.84
C LEU A 80 17.49 3.96 -11.67
N LEU A 81 16.76 4.95 -11.13
CA LEU A 81 15.73 5.68 -11.87
C LEU A 81 16.33 6.43 -13.05
N ALA A 82 17.40 7.20 -12.83
CA ALA A 82 18.07 7.97 -13.87
C ALA A 82 18.60 7.06 -15.02
N GLU A 83 19.17 5.91 -14.68
CA GLU A 83 19.74 4.98 -15.65
C GLU A 83 18.68 4.19 -16.45
N ASN A 84 17.48 3.96 -15.89
CA ASN A 84 16.56 2.98 -16.47
C ASN A 84 15.19 3.55 -16.89
N HIS A 85 14.71 4.67 -16.34
CA HIS A 85 13.31 5.09 -16.56
C HIS A 85 12.93 5.19 -18.04
N ALA A 86 13.83 5.68 -18.90
CA ALA A 86 13.55 5.89 -20.32
C ALA A 86 13.46 4.58 -21.13
N ALA A 87 14.00 3.47 -20.59
CA ALA A 87 13.99 2.16 -21.27
C ALA A 87 12.69 1.37 -21.05
N TYR A 88 11.80 1.83 -20.16
CA TYR A 88 10.57 1.14 -19.81
C TYR A 88 9.37 2.07 -19.97
N ARG A 89 8.20 1.47 -20.34
CA ARG A 89 6.95 2.21 -20.42
C ARG A 89 6.54 2.75 -19.05
N GLN A 90 6.79 1.98 -17.98
CA GLN A 90 6.57 2.41 -16.61
C GLN A 90 7.60 1.81 -15.66
N VAL A 91 7.87 2.52 -14.59
CA VAL A 91 8.69 2.05 -13.47
C VAL A 91 7.82 2.07 -12.21
N ILE A 92 7.83 0.99 -11.44
CA ILE A 92 7.11 0.93 -10.15
C ILE A 92 8.16 0.84 -9.04
N VAL A 93 8.22 1.87 -8.19
CA VAL A 93 9.00 1.85 -6.96
C VAL A 93 8.15 1.19 -5.87
N VAL A 94 8.67 0.14 -5.24
CA VAL A 94 7.96 -0.67 -4.25
C VAL A 94 8.69 -0.60 -2.91
N THR A 95 7.97 -0.20 -1.87
CA THR A 95 8.48 -0.09 -0.49
C THR A 95 7.39 -0.38 0.54
N GLU A 96 7.79 -0.51 1.80
CA GLU A 96 6.89 -0.39 2.96
C GLU A 96 7.07 0.98 3.60
N SER A 97 6.06 1.49 4.27
CA SER A 97 6.21 2.72 5.04
C SER A 97 6.90 2.48 6.39
N ILE A 98 6.59 1.35 7.02
CA ILE A 98 7.25 0.83 8.23
C ILE A 98 7.61 -0.62 7.96
N PHE A 99 8.89 -0.96 8.08
CA PHE A 99 9.39 -2.30 7.81
C PHE A 99 9.19 -3.23 9.01
N SER A 100 8.70 -4.45 8.72
CA SER A 100 8.19 -5.37 9.75
C SER A 100 9.22 -5.89 10.74
N MET A 101 10.48 -6.04 10.32
CA MET A 101 11.52 -6.67 11.14
C MET A 101 12.29 -5.66 11.98
N ASP A 102 12.64 -4.53 11.40
CA ASP A 102 13.51 -3.54 12.02
C ASP A 102 12.72 -2.36 12.62
N GLY A 103 11.44 -2.19 12.18
CA GLY A 103 10.56 -1.12 12.66
C GLY A 103 10.93 0.27 12.13
N ASP A 104 11.92 0.36 11.26
CA ASP A 104 12.34 1.61 10.66
C ASP A 104 11.38 2.06 9.55
N THR A 105 11.48 3.31 9.16
CA THR A 105 10.56 3.97 8.23
C THR A 105 11.24 4.33 6.91
N ALA A 106 10.48 4.26 5.82
CA ALA A 106 10.90 4.85 4.55
C ALA A 106 10.74 6.38 4.57
N ASP A 107 11.64 7.10 3.90
CA ASP A 107 11.44 8.53 3.65
C ASP A 107 10.45 8.73 2.49
N LEU A 108 9.14 8.74 2.82
CA LEU A 108 8.09 8.88 1.82
C LEU A 108 8.14 10.22 1.08
N LYS A 109 8.61 11.30 1.72
CA LYS A 109 8.72 12.62 1.06
C LYS A 109 9.78 12.59 -0.02
N GLU A 110 10.92 11.99 0.27
CA GLU A 110 11.98 11.84 -0.72
C GLU A 110 11.59 10.86 -1.85
N LEU A 111 10.90 9.77 -1.53
CA LEU A 111 10.35 8.86 -2.55
C LEU A 111 9.36 9.55 -3.48
N VAL A 112 8.50 10.41 -2.95
CA VAL A 112 7.59 11.25 -3.75
C VAL A 112 8.37 12.24 -4.61
N ARG A 113 9.40 12.90 -4.07
CA ARG A 113 10.28 13.77 -4.85
C ARG A 113 10.93 13.04 -6.04
N LEU A 114 11.47 11.87 -5.78
CA LEU A 114 12.09 11.04 -6.84
C LEU A 114 11.07 10.61 -7.89
N LYS A 115 9.88 10.18 -7.47
CA LYS A 115 8.80 9.86 -8.40
C LYS A 115 8.45 11.04 -9.30
N GLN A 116 8.31 12.23 -8.74
CA GLN A 116 7.91 13.45 -9.47
C GLN A 116 8.94 13.92 -10.52
N MET A 117 10.16 13.42 -10.48
CA MET A 117 11.18 13.72 -11.50
C MET A 117 10.90 13.03 -12.85
N TYR A 118 10.01 12.01 -12.87
CA TYR A 118 9.78 11.19 -14.07
C TYR A 118 8.29 10.88 -14.22
N GLU A 119 7.72 11.15 -15.39
CA GLU A 119 6.28 10.99 -15.66
C GLU A 119 5.80 9.52 -15.63
N ASN A 120 6.71 8.57 -15.91
CA ASN A 120 6.39 7.15 -15.98
C ASN A 120 6.71 6.36 -14.69
N VAL A 121 7.06 7.06 -13.59
CA VAL A 121 7.33 6.43 -12.30
C VAL A 121 6.08 6.43 -11.43
N LEU A 122 5.73 5.26 -10.92
CA LEU A 122 4.62 5.03 -9.98
C LEU A 122 5.18 4.58 -8.63
N LEU A 123 4.51 4.95 -7.55
CA LEU A 123 4.91 4.60 -6.19
C LEU A 123 3.89 3.64 -5.56
N TYR A 124 4.39 2.48 -5.13
CA TYR A 124 3.67 1.46 -4.37
C TYR A 124 4.18 1.44 -2.94
N VAL A 125 3.31 1.71 -1.98
CA VAL A 125 3.63 1.72 -0.54
C VAL A 125 2.72 0.76 0.20
N ASP A 126 3.32 -0.18 0.94
CA ASP A 126 2.60 -1.05 1.88
C ASP A 126 2.59 -0.41 3.28
N GLU A 127 1.41 -0.09 3.77
CA GLU A 127 1.12 0.53 5.07
C GLU A 127 0.67 -0.50 6.13
N ALA A 128 0.92 -1.79 5.91
CA ALA A 128 0.42 -2.85 6.77
C ALA A 128 0.77 -2.66 8.26
N HIS A 129 1.93 -2.07 8.55
CA HIS A 129 2.41 -1.79 9.92
C HIS A 129 2.03 -0.39 10.42
N ALA A 130 1.60 0.51 9.55
CA ALA A 130 1.30 1.90 9.91
C ALA A 130 -0.21 2.18 10.07
N PHE A 131 -1.06 1.52 9.25
CA PHE A 131 -2.52 1.70 9.33
C PHE A 131 -3.06 1.36 10.72
N GLY A 132 -3.82 2.29 11.30
CA GLY A 132 -4.37 2.19 12.65
C GLY A 132 -3.38 2.57 13.77
N ALA A 133 -2.06 2.52 13.52
CA ALA A 133 -0.99 2.78 14.49
C ALA A 133 -0.37 4.19 14.36
N ARG A 134 -0.31 4.74 13.16
CA ARG A 134 0.33 6.04 12.85
C ARG A 134 -0.67 7.01 12.19
N GLY A 135 -0.33 8.29 12.24
CA GLY A 135 -1.15 9.37 11.69
C GLY A 135 -2.21 9.88 12.67
N GLU A 136 -2.68 11.11 12.47
CA GLU A 136 -3.65 11.75 13.37
C GLU A 136 -5.01 11.04 13.36
N GLN A 137 -5.49 10.67 12.17
CA GLN A 137 -6.73 9.90 11.98
C GLN A 137 -6.50 8.39 12.03
N GLY A 138 -5.23 7.93 12.08
CA GLY A 138 -4.86 6.52 12.05
C GLY A 138 -4.80 5.93 10.64
N LEU A 139 -4.63 6.76 9.62
CA LEU A 139 -4.57 6.30 8.24
C LEU A 139 -3.19 5.80 7.82
N GLY A 140 -2.19 5.95 8.69
CA GLY A 140 -0.86 5.42 8.47
C GLY A 140 0.23 6.47 8.37
N PHE A 141 1.42 6.06 7.96
CA PHE A 141 2.60 6.91 7.87
C PHE A 141 2.53 7.88 6.67
N ALA A 142 1.83 7.49 5.60
CA ALA A 142 1.57 8.38 4.48
C ALA A 142 0.67 9.58 4.88
N GLU A 143 -0.25 9.38 5.83
CA GLU A 143 -1.00 10.49 6.44
C GLU A 143 -0.06 11.42 7.23
N GLU A 144 0.75 10.84 8.10
CA GLU A 144 1.67 11.57 8.99
C GLU A 144 2.67 12.43 8.20
N THR A 145 3.14 11.92 7.07
CA THR A 145 4.06 12.61 6.17
C THR A 145 3.38 13.53 5.14
N GLY A 146 2.05 13.45 5.04
CA GLY A 146 1.26 14.22 4.08
C GLY A 146 1.38 13.74 2.63
N CYS A 147 1.75 12.46 2.40
CA CYS A 147 2.07 11.91 1.09
C CYS A 147 0.96 11.05 0.45
N ILE A 148 -0.23 10.93 1.07
CA ILE A 148 -1.29 10.02 0.59
C ILE A 148 -1.62 10.23 -0.89
N ARG A 149 -1.77 11.48 -1.33
CA ARG A 149 -2.23 11.81 -2.69
C ARG A 149 -1.19 11.53 -3.77
N GLU A 150 0.08 11.52 -3.41
CA GLU A 150 1.21 11.31 -4.32
C GLU A 150 1.54 9.82 -4.53
N ILE A 151 0.99 8.94 -3.68
CA ILE A 151 1.18 7.48 -3.77
C ILE A 151 0.11 6.90 -4.71
N ASP A 152 0.55 6.13 -5.71
CA ASP A 152 -0.36 5.55 -6.71
C ASP A 152 -1.07 4.29 -6.20
N PHE A 153 -0.34 3.48 -5.43
CA PHE A 153 -0.81 2.23 -4.83
C PHE A 153 -0.53 2.26 -3.33
N LEU A 154 -1.47 2.79 -2.55
CA LEU A 154 -1.36 2.78 -1.09
C LEU A 154 -2.16 1.60 -0.54
N VAL A 155 -1.44 0.59 -0.08
CA VAL A 155 -2.01 -0.69 0.37
C VAL A 155 -1.87 -0.81 1.88
N GLY A 156 -2.91 -1.33 2.54
CA GLY A 156 -2.85 -1.62 3.96
C GLY A 156 -3.63 -2.89 4.32
N THR A 157 -3.48 -3.34 5.55
CA THR A 157 -4.19 -4.53 6.05
C THR A 157 -5.06 -4.23 7.25
N PHE A 158 -6.17 -4.95 7.36
CA PHE A 158 -7.02 -4.94 8.55
C PHE A 158 -6.59 -5.98 9.60
N GLY A 159 -5.63 -6.85 9.27
CA GLY A 159 -5.21 -7.97 10.10
C GLY A 159 -4.27 -7.62 11.26
N LYS A 160 -3.94 -6.35 11.45
CA LYS A 160 -3.03 -5.87 12.51
C LYS A 160 -3.79 -4.93 13.45
N ALA A 161 -3.49 -3.65 13.46
CA ALA A 161 -4.09 -2.69 14.39
C ALA A 161 -5.62 -2.58 14.29
N ALA A 162 -6.21 -2.85 13.13
CA ALA A 162 -7.67 -2.86 12.97
C ALA A 162 -8.37 -4.12 13.53
N ALA A 163 -7.63 -5.11 14.05
CA ALA A 163 -8.13 -6.33 14.68
C ALA A 163 -9.25 -7.02 13.87
N SER A 164 -9.05 -7.14 12.54
CA SER A 164 -10.00 -7.75 11.61
C SER A 164 -9.26 -8.65 10.61
N THR A 165 -9.89 -8.97 9.50
CA THR A 165 -9.29 -9.67 8.37
C THR A 165 -9.47 -8.87 7.11
N GLY A 166 -8.59 -9.13 6.11
CA GLY A 166 -8.64 -8.44 4.84
C GLY A 166 -7.56 -7.37 4.69
N ALA A 167 -7.63 -6.71 3.56
CA ALA A 167 -6.73 -5.63 3.19
C ALA A 167 -7.45 -4.65 2.26
N TYR A 168 -6.82 -3.54 1.97
CA TYR A 168 -7.35 -2.54 1.06
C TYR A 168 -6.24 -1.94 0.21
N ILE A 169 -6.63 -1.37 -0.91
CA ILE A 169 -5.89 -0.35 -1.61
C ILE A 169 -6.75 0.91 -1.67
N VAL A 170 -6.11 2.07 -1.53
CA VAL A 170 -6.69 3.36 -1.93
C VAL A 170 -5.87 3.89 -3.10
N CYS A 171 -6.56 4.38 -4.13
CA CYS A 171 -5.94 4.72 -5.40
C CYS A 171 -6.85 5.60 -6.27
N ARG A 172 -6.36 5.94 -7.46
CA ARG A 172 -7.19 6.56 -8.52
C ARG A 172 -8.26 5.57 -9.01
N ARG A 173 -9.40 6.09 -9.45
CA ARG A 173 -10.52 5.31 -9.97
C ARG A 173 -10.12 4.39 -11.13
N THR A 174 -9.29 4.88 -12.03
CA THR A 174 -8.79 4.11 -13.17
C THR A 174 -8.00 2.88 -12.75
N ILE A 175 -7.20 2.97 -11.67
CA ILE A 175 -6.47 1.83 -11.10
C ILE A 175 -7.45 0.82 -10.52
N ARG A 176 -8.43 1.26 -9.73
CA ARG A 176 -9.46 0.38 -9.18
C ARG A 176 -10.21 -0.38 -10.27
N GLU A 177 -10.68 0.31 -11.31
CA GLU A 177 -11.41 -0.31 -12.42
C GLU A 177 -10.54 -1.33 -13.16
N TYR A 178 -9.27 -1.01 -13.36
CA TYR A 178 -8.32 -1.94 -13.97
C TYR A 178 -8.13 -3.20 -13.13
N LEU A 179 -7.91 -3.05 -11.81
CA LEU A 179 -7.73 -4.19 -10.88
C LEU A 179 -8.96 -5.09 -10.83
N VAL A 180 -10.18 -4.54 -10.79
CA VAL A 180 -11.43 -5.33 -10.81
C VAL A 180 -11.51 -6.24 -12.03
N ASN A 181 -10.96 -5.83 -13.16
CA ASN A 181 -11.01 -6.57 -14.41
C ASN A 181 -9.79 -7.47 -14.70
N ARG A 182 -8.69 -7.28 -13.97
CA ARG A 182 -7.41 -7.96 -14.28
C ARG A 182 -6.79 -8.71 -13.11
N MET A 183 -7.11 -8.35 -11.88
CA MET A 183 -6.47 -8.92 -10.70
C MET A 183 -6.99 -10.32 -10.40
N ARG A 184 -6.16 -11.34 -10.66
CA ARG A 184 -6.54 -12.75 -10.53
C ARG A 184 -6.92 -13.14 -9.10
N THR A 185 -6.20 -12.65 -8.09
CA THR A 185 -6.48 -12.95 -6.68
C THR A 185 -7.77 -12.30 -6.18
N LEU A 186 -8.34 -11.32 -6.92
CA LEU A 186 -9.67 -10.77 -6.66
C LEU A 186 -10.77 -11.55 -7.39
N ILE A 187 -10.52 -11.89 -8.67
CA ILE A 187 -11.52 -12.51 -9.56
C ILE A 187 -11.77 -13.97 -9.16
N PHE A 188 -10.72 -14.73 -8.81
CA PHE A 188 -10.76 -16.17 -8.61
C PHE A 188 -10.72 -16.58 -7.12
N THR A 189 -11.20 -15.71 -6.24
CA THR A 189 -11.30 -15.99 -4.81
C THR A 189 -12.71 -15.74 -4.29
N THR A 190 -13.07 -16.42 -3.21
CA THR A 190 -14.33 -16.16 -2.49
C THR A 190 -14.18 -14.88 -1.66
N ALA A 191 -15.19 -14.05 -1.66
CA ALA A 191 -15.23 -12.84 -0.84
C ALA A 191 -15.25 -13.18 0.67
N LEU A 192 -14.75 -12.26 1.50
CA LEU A 192 -14.88 -12.37 2.96
C LEU A 192 -16.37 -12.36 3.36
N PRO A 193 -16.74 -13.07 4.44
CA PRO A 193 -18.08 -13.01 4.96
C PRO A 193 -18.53 -11.58 5.30
N PRO A 194 -19.80 -11.22 5.06
CA PRO A 194 -20.29 -9.86 5.34
C PRO A 194 -20.07 -9.38 6.78
N VAL A 195 -20.09 -10.30 7.74
CA VAL A 195 -19.84 -9.99 9.16
C VAL A 195 -18.43 -9.45 9.39
N ASN A 196 -17.42 -9.97 8.69
CA ASN A 196 -16.05 -9.46 8.77
C ASN A 196 -15.97 -8.05 8.19
N ILE A 197 -16.62 -7.81 7.05
CA ILE A 197 -16.65 -6.48 6.42
C ILE A 197 -17.39 -5.46 7.28
N ALA A 198 -18.51 -5.87 7.89
CA ALA A 198 -19.26 -5.01 8.82
C ALA A 198 -18.42 -4.66 10.06
N TRP A 199 -17.69 -5.63 10.62
CA TRP A 199 -16.73 -5.38 11.70
C TRP A 199 -15.63 -4.43 11.30
N THR A 200 -15.02 -4.65 10.14
CA THR A 200 -13.99 -3.77 9.60
C THR A 200 -14.51 -2.34 9.43
N LEU A 201 -15.68 -2.18 8.84
CA LEU A 201 -16.35 -0.88 8.66
C LEU A 201 -16.60 -0.18 10.01
N PHE A 202 -17.05 -0.95 11.02
CA PHE A 202 -17.25 -0.43 12.37
C PHE A 202 -15.95 0.13 12.96
N ILE A 203 -14.82 -0.56 12.81
CA ILE A 203 -13.49 -0.12 13.27
C ILE A 203 -13.01 1.08 12.47
N VAL A 204 -13.05 1.00 11.13
CA VAL A 204 -12.58 2.07 10.24
C VAL A 204 -13.27 3.40 10.54
N ARG A 205 -14.57 3.40 10.77
CA ARG A 205 -15.33 4.60 11.15
C ARG A 205 -14.93 5.21 12.50
N ARG A 206 -14.22 4.47 13.33
CA ARG A 206 -13.78 4.89 14.66
C ARG A 206 -12.30 5.17 14.78
N LEU A 207 -11.52 4.99 13.72
CA LEU A 207 -10.06 5.16 13.75
C LEU A 207 -9.64 6.52 14.32
N GLY A 208 -10.27 7.61 13.91
CA GLY A 208 -9.98 8.95 14.42
C GLY A 208 -10.14 9.05 15.95
N GLY A 209 -11.15 8.36 16.51
CA GLY A 209 -11.41 8.33 17.95
C GLY A 209 -10.36 7.56 18.78
N PHE A 210 -9.45 6.84 18.16
CA PHE A 210 -8.39 6.10 18.85
C PHE A 210 -7.07 6.89 18.99
N ARG A 211 -7.09 8.20 18.81
CA ARG A 211 -5.91 9.08 18.85
C ARG A 211 -5.10 8.91 20.15
N GLU A 212 -5.75 8.88 21.31
CA GLU A 212 -5.09 8.71 22.60
C GLU A 212 -4.35 7.36 22.71
N ARG A 213 -4.91 6.29 22.12
CA ARG A 213 -4.27 4.97 22.08
C ARG A 213 -3.01 4.99 21.20
N ARG A 214 -3.02 5.72 20.08
CA ARG A 214 -1.85 5.89 19.22
C ARG A 214 -0.75 6.68 19.92
N ILE A 215 -1.09 7.78 20.60
CA ILE A 215 -0.14 8.55 21.41
C ILE A 215 0.47 7.68 22.51
N HIS A 216 -0.35 6.87 23.19
CA HIS A 216 0.15 5.94 24.21
C HIS A 216 1.10 4.91 23.61
N LEU A 217 0.78 4.32 22.45
CA LEU A 217 1.64 3.38 21.75
C LEU A 217 2.98 4.01 21.37
N GLU A 218 2.97 5.22 20.81
CA GLU A 218 4.16 5.99 20.46
C GLU A 218 5.05 6.26 21.70
N ASN A 219 4.45 6.68 22.81
CA ASN A 219 5.15 6.94 24.05
C ASN A 219 5.86 5.67 24.59
N ILE A 220 5.19 4.51 24.53
CA ILE A 220 5.80 3.24 24.97
C ILE A 220 6.95 2.86 24.03
N SER A 221 6.76 2.99 22.71
CA SER A 221 7.79 2.65 21.72
C SER A 221 9.05 3.50 21.85
N ASN A 222 8.92 4.73 22.34
CA ASN A 222 10.06 5.62 22.58
C ASN A 222 10.83 5.31 23.90
N ILE A 223 10.31 4.43 24.74
CA ILE A 223 10.96 4.03 26.02
C ILE A 223 11.80 2.77 25.79
N LEU A 224 11.49 1.97 24.78
CA LEU A 224 12.18 0.71 24.44
C LEU A 224 13.38 0.96 23.53
#